data_d41d940fed5043d407ddd0a5e07b9178
#
_entry.id   d41d940fed5043d407ddd0a5e07b9178
#
_cell.length_a   1.000
_cell.length_b   1.000
_cell.length_c   1.000
_cell.angle_alpha   90.00
_cell.angle_beta   90.00
_cell.angle_gamma   90.00
#
_symmetry.space_group_name_H-M   'P 1'
#
loop_
_entity.id
_entity.type
_entity.pdbx_description
1 polymer ?
#
loop_
_entity_poly.entity_id
_entity_poly.type
_entity_poly.pdbx_seq_one_letter_code
_entity_poly.pdbx_strand_id
1 'polypeptide(L)'
;IGLSLVGSEMCIRDSTYSDGKLYTRSGKRGSIRKMLAALVYFGADPDILINAHPHIGTNKLPKIIVNIREAILEAGGEVKFDEKLTDIQVVNNKITGIETSVKSYECSKLILATGHSARDIYELLHKRNISIESKSFALGVRIEHQQSLIDSIQYKCKTRPENLPPA
;
A
#
# COMPACT_ATOMS: atom_id res chain seq x y z
N ILE A 1 9.04 -16.66 -7.36
CA ILE A 1 7.94 -15.71 -7.14
C ILE A 1 8.47 -14.34 -7.54
N GLY A 2 8.09 -13.86 -8.72
CA GLY A 2 8.46 -12.51 -9.18
C GLY A 2 7.53 -11.47 -8.56
N LEU A 3 8.07 -10.47 -7.89
CA LEU A 3 7.36 -9.25 -7.54
C LEU A 3 7.73 -8.18 -8.57
N SER A 4 6.75 -7.73 -9.35
CA SER A 4 6.91 -6.56 -10.19
C SER A 4 6.35 -5.34 -9.47
N LEU A 5 7.19 -4.35 -9.20
CA LEU A 5 6.77 -3.04 -8.71
C LEU A 5 6.78 -2.08 -9.90
N VAL A 6 5.60 -1.82 -10.47
CA VAL A 6 5.44 -0.78 -11.47
C VAL A 6 5.14 0.53 -10.74
N GLY A 7 6.12 1.43 -10.70
CA GLY A 7 5.91 2.79 -10.27
C GLY A 7 5.55 3.69 -11.45
N SER A 8 4.32 4.13 -11.57
CA SER A 8 4.03 5.35 -12.31
C SER A 8 4.31 6.55 -11.40
N GLU A 9 4.71 7.68 -11.97
CA GLU A 9 5.09 8.90 -11.22
C GLU A 9 4.01 9.41 -10.23
N MET A 10 2.76 8.98 -10.37
CA MET A 10 1.67 9.31 -9.44
C MET A 10 1.71 8.53 -8.11
N CYS A 11 2.44 7.43 -8.03
CA CYS A 11 2.57 6.63 -6.79
C CYS A 11 3.55 7.23 -5.77
N ILE A 12 4.31 8.25 -6.11
CA ILE A 12 5.27 8.91 -5.20
C ILE A 12 4.58 9.49 -3.95
N ARG A 13 3.30 9.87 -4.05
CA ARG A 13 2.54 10.42 -2.92
C ARG A 13 1.97 9.37 -1.97
N ASP A 14 1.73 8.16 -2.43
CA ASP A 14 0.97 7.15 -1.68
C ASP A 14 1.81 5.95 -1.23
N SER A 15 3.10 5.90 -1.56
CA SER A 15 3.94 4.75 -1.27
C SER A 15 5.15 5.09 -0.39
N THR A 16 6.34 4.67 -0.77
CA THR A 16 7.56 4.67 0.06
C THR A 16 7.94 6.02 0.66
N TYR A 17 7.58 7.13 0.01
CA TYR A 17 7.86 8.50 0.47
C TYR A 17 6.67 9.19 1.13
N SER A 18 5.64 8.44 1.49
CA SER A 18 4.52 8.94 2.31
C SER A 18 4.85 8.88 3.80
N ASP A 19 3.99 9.46 4.63
CA ASP A 19 4.10 9.36 6.10
C ASP A 19 4.00 7.91 6.62
N GLY A 20 3.71 6.95 5.75
CA GLY A 20 3.55 5.55 6.14
C GLY A 20 2.44 5.35 7.15
N LYS A 21 1.28 6.00 6.94
CA LYS A 21 0.10 5.84 7.77
C LYS A 21 -0.45 4.42 7.63
N LEU A 22 -0.50 3.69 8.74
CA LEU A 22 -0.88 2.28 8.78
C LEU A 22 -2.32 2.07 9.30
N TYR A 23 -3.05 3.15 9.51
CA TYR A 23 -4.42 3.07 9.99
C TYR A 23 -5.38 2.56 8.91
N THR A 24 -6.15 1.54 9.22
CA THR A 24 -7.23 1.03 8.38
C THR A 24 -8.45 0.69 9.21
N ARG A 25 -9.63 0.95 8.66
CA ARG A 25 -10.91 0.50 9.24
C ARG A 25 -11.28 -0.93 8.83
N SER A 26 -10.48 -1.55 7.96
CA SER A 26 -10.75 -2.88 7.40
C SER A 26 -10.17 -4.00 8.27
N GLY A 27 -10.74 -4.19 9.47
CA GLY A 27 -10.38 -5.32 10.34
C GLY A 27 -11.00 -6.68 9.96
N LYS A 28 -11.90 -6.70 8.96
CA LYS A 28 -12.73 -7.89 8.65
C LYS A 28 -12.06 -8.94 7.76
N ARG A 29 -10.96 -8.63 7.08
CA ARG A 29 -10.38 -9.48 6.03
C ARG A 29 -8.97 -10.00 6.32
N GLY A 30 -8.49 -9.90 7.54
CA GLY A 30 -7.16 -10.39 7.91
C GLY A 30 -6.61 -9.75 9.18
N SER A 31 -5.53 -10.31 9.70
CA SER A 31 -4.88 -9.79 10.89
C SER A 31 -3.94 -8.64 10.52
N ILE A 32 -4.34 -7.41 10.78
CA ILE A 32 -3.49 -6.21 10.67
C ILE A 32 -2.22 -6.39 11.53
N ARG A 33 -2.36 -7.03 12.69
CA ARG A 33 -1.23 -7.26 13.61
C ARG A 33 -0.09 -8.07 12.98
N LYS A 34 -0.41 -9.04 12.10
CA LYS A 34 0.63 -9.80 11.38
C LYS A 34 1.42 -8.91 10.42
N MET A 35 0.74 -8.01 9.73
CA MET A 35 1.39 -7.06 8.83
C MET A 35 2.26 -6.06 9.62
N LEU A 36 1.75 -5.52 10.72
CA LEU A 36 2.52 -4.61 11.59
C LEU A 36 3.74 -5.33 12.19
N ALA A 37 3.59 -6.57 12.65
CA ALA A 37 4.71 -7.37 13.16
C ALA A 37 5.77 -7.62 12.09
N ALA A 38 5.38 -7.86 10.84
CA ALA A 38 6.32 -7.98 9.73
C ALA A 38 7.09 -6.66 9.50
N LEU A 39 6.41 -5.51 9.55
CA LEU A 39 7.09 -4.21 9.43
C LEU A 39 8.07 -3.96 10.59
N VAL A 40 7.71 -4.35 11.82
CA VAL A 40 8.63 -4.28 12.97
C VAL A 40 9.84 -5.18 12.76
N TYR A 41 9.64 -6.41 12.29
CA TYR A 41 10.73 -7.33 11.96
C TYR A 41 11.71 -6.72 10.94
N PHE A 42 11.20 -5.96 9.97
CA PHE A 42 12.02 -5.27 8.97
C PHE A 42 12.50 -3.87 9.39
N GLY A 43 12.34 -3.48 10.66
CA GLY A 43 12.95 -2.29 11.24
C GLY A 43 12.01 -1.13 11.51
N ALA A 44 10.68 -1.35 11.49
CA ALA A 44 9.74 -0.36 12.01
C ALA A 44 9.81 -0.31 13.55
N ASP A 45 9.37 0.83 14.11
CA ASP A 45 9.28 1.01 15.55
C ASP A 45 8.26 0.05 16.16
N PRO A 46 8.57 -0.67 17.24
CA PRO A 46 7.61 -1.53 17.94
C PRO A 46 6.33 -0.82 18.41
N ASP A 47 6.39 0.48 18.62
CA ASP A 47 5.24 1.28 19.05
C ASP A 47 4.08 1.25 18.04
N ILE A 48 4.33 0.93 16.78
CA ILE A 48 3.25 0.73 15.79
C ILE A 48 2.29 -0.42 16.14
N LEU A 49 2.69 -1.35 17.01
CA LEU A 49 1.86 -2.47 17.45
C LEU A 49 0.81 -2.07 18.50
N ILE A 50 1.03 -0.96 19.20
CA ILE A 50 0.21 -0.49 20.32
C ILE A 50 -0.47 0.85 20.05
N ASN A 51 0.04 1.64 19.14
CA ASN A 51 -0.53 2.94 18.80
C ASN A 51 -1.89 2.81 18.12
N ALA A 52 -2.85 3.66 18.50
CA ALA A 52 -4.19 3.70 17.91
C ALA A 52 -4.16 4.14 16.42
N HIS A 53 -3.23 5.02 16.05
CA HIS A 53 -3.02 5.50 14.69
C HIS A 53 -1.53 5.38 14.31
N PRO A 54 -1.03 4.15 14.07
CA PRO A 54 0.38 3.94 13.82
C PRO A 54 0.82 4.55 12.49
N HIS A 55 2.01 5.13 12.50
CA HIS A 55 2.69 5.61 11.30
C HIS A 55 4.18 5.32 11.42
N ILE A 56 4.85 5.13 10.28
CA ILE A 56 6.27 4.78 10.25
C ILE A 56 7.15 6.04 10.16
N GLY A 57 6.68 7.03 9.45
CA GLY A 57 7.43 8.23 9.10
C GLY A 57 8.20 8.07 7.78
N THR A 58 8.27 9.18 7.05
CA THR A 58 8.81 9.25 5.67
C THR A 58 10.27 8.79 5.58
N ASN A 59 11.08 9.06 6.60
CA ASN A 59 12.51 8.75 6.58
C ASN A 59 12.82 7.27 6.92
N LYS A 60 11.93 6.57 7.64
CA LYS A 60 12.11 5.18 8.06
C LYS A 60 11.57 4.19 7.04
N LEU A 61 10.48 4.52 6.37
CA LEU A 61 9.81 3.62 5.44
C LEU A 61 10.70 3.15 4.28
N PRO A 62 11.53 4.00 3.62
CA PRO A 62 12.42 3.54 2.56
C PRO A 62 13.37 2.43 3.01
N LYS A 63 13.94 2.53 4.21
CA LYS A 63 14.85 1.53 4.76
C LYS A 63 14.15 0.18 5.00
N ILE A 64 12.92 0.22 5.51
CA ILE A 64 12.10 -0.99 5.73
C ILE A 64 11.82 -1.68 4.39
N ILE A 65 11.47 -0.91 3.35
CA ILE A 65 11.22 -1.45 2.01
C ILE A 65 12.49 -2.09 1.43
N VAL A 66 13.65 -1.48 1.64
CA VAL A 66 14.95 -2.08 1.23
C VAL A 66 15.16 -3.41 1.95
N ASN A 67 14.99 -3.46 3.27
CA ASN A 67 15.17 -4.68 4.06
C ASN A 67 14.22 -5.82 3.60
N ILE A 68 12.95 -5.47 3.29
CA ILE A 68 11.99 -6.43 2.74
C ILE A 68 12.45 -6.95 1.38
N ARG A 69 12.93 -6.07 0.51
CA ARG A 69 13.44 -6.45 -0.81
C ARG A 69 14.64 -7.38 -0.69
N GLU A 70 15.58 -7.06 0.16
CA GLU A 70 16.77 -7.89 0.41
C GLU A 70 16.38 -9.28 0.91
N ALA A 71 15.46 -9.37 1.87
CA ALA A 71 14.96 -10.66 2.35
C ALA A 71 14.27 -11.49 1.25
N ILE A 72 13.55 -10.85 0.32
CA ILE A 72 12.97 -11.54 -0.85
C ILE A 72 14.07 -12.12 -1.74
N LEU A 73 15.12 -11.34 -2.01
CA LEU A 73 16.24 -11.79 -2.85
C LEU A 73 17.03 -12.92 -2.18
N GLU A 74 17.32 -12.82 -0.88
CA GLU A 74 17.97 -13.85 -0.09
C GLU A 74 17.17 -15.17 -0.04
N ALA A 75 15.84 -15.07 -0.04
CA ALA A 75 14.95 -16.22 -0.13
C ALA A 75 14.83 -16.83 -1.55
N GLY A 76 15.61 -16.34 -2.52
CA GLY A 76 15.58 -16.81 -3.92
C GLY A 76 14.43 -16.21 -4.74
N GLY A 77 13.77 -15.17 -4.25
CA GLY A 77 12.80 -14.40 -5.01
C GLY A 77 13.48 -13.44 -5.99
N GLU A 78 12.71 -12.88 -6.90
CA GLU A 78 13.15 -11.85 -7.83
C GLU A 78 12.33 -10.57 -7.69
N VAL A 79 13.00 -9.43 -7.78
CA VAL A 79 12.36 -8.11 -7.83
C VAL A 79 12.76 -7.44 -9.14
N LYS A 80 11.79 -7.14 -9.98
CA LYS A 80 11.99 -6.51 -11.28
C LYS A 80 11.46 -5.08 -11.23
N PHE A 81 12.30 -4.13 -11.66
CA PHE A 81 11.94 -2.73 -11.86
C PHE A 81 11.76 -2.46 -13.35
N ASP A 82 11.03 -1.41 -13.68
CA ASP A 82 10.79 -0.97 -15.06
C ASP A 82 10.16 -2.05 -15.96
N GLU A 83 9.46 -3.00 -15.36
CA GLU A 83 8.83 -4.11 -16.04
C GLU A 83 7.31 -4.09 -15.78
N LYS A 84 6.57 -3.61 -16.78
CA LYS A 84 5.11 -3.42 -16.70
C LYS A 84 4.38 -4.69 -17.11
N LEU A 85 3.34 -5.09 -16.34
CA LEU A 85 2.40 -6.12 -16.74
C LEU A 85 1.59 -5.63 -17.96
N THR A 86 1.64 -6.38 -19.06
CA THR A 86 0.94 -6.06 -20.30
C THR A 86 -0.19 -7.03 -20.59
N ASP A 87 -0.10 -8.28 -20.14
CA ASP A 87 -1.16 -9.27 -20.34
C ASP A 87 -1.17 -10.38 -19.29
N ILE A 88 -2.31 -11.07 -19.19
CA ILE A 88 -2.53 -12.23 -18.31
C ILE A 88 -3.04 -13.38 -19.15
N GLN A 89 -2.32 -14.50 -19.12
CA GLN A 89 -2.69 -15.70 -19.83
C GLN A 89 -3.62 -16.57 -18.97
N VAL A 90 -4.82 -16.81 -19.47
CA VAL A 90 -5.83 -17.61 -18.78
C VAL A 90 -6.29 -18.74 -19.71
N VAL A 91 -6.14 -19.98 -19.25
CA VAL A 91 -6.59 -21.20 -19.95
C VAL A 91 -7.48 -22.00 -19.01
N ASN A 92 -8.68 -22.35 -19.46
CA ASN A 92 -9.67 -23.09 -18.66
C ASN A 92 -9.90 -22.48 -17.27
N ASN A 93 -10.09 -21.16 -17.20
CA ASN A 93 -10.29 -20.38 -15.97
C ASN A 93 -9.12 -20.46 -14.97
N LYS A 94 -7.94 -20.81 -15.41
CA LYS A 94 -6.72 -20.84 -14.59
C LYS A 94 -5.68 -19.93 -15.21
N ILE A 95 -4.96 -19.20 -14.37
CA ILE A 95 -3.82 -18.41 -14.79
C ILE A 95 -2.69 -19.41 -15.13
N THR A 96 -2.11 -19.26 -16.30
CA THR A 96 -0.97 -20.06 -16.78
C THR A 96 0.29 -19.24 -16.96
N GLY A 97 0.16 -17.93 -17.07
CA GLY A 97 1.30 -17.02 -17.21
C GLY A 97 0.88 -15.56 -17.24
N ILE A 98 1.88 -14.72 -17.35
CA ILE A 98 1.75 -13.27 -17.54
C ILE A 98 2.72 -12.82 -18.63
N GLU A 99 2.36 -11.73 -19.30
CA GLU A 99 3.26 -11.01 -20.19
C GLU A 99 3.59 -9.66 -19.59
N THR A 100 4.83 -9.26 -19.76
CA THR A 100 5.32 -7.96 -19.32
C THR A 100 5.88 -7.20 -20.52
N SER A 101 6.26 -5.94 -20.28
CA SER A 101 6.95 -5.14 -21.31
C SER A 101 8.29 -5.71 -21.75
N VAL A 102 8.84 -6.68 -21.02
CA VAL A 102 10.18 -7.28 -21.27
C VAL A 102 10.07 -8.70 -21.76
N LYS A 103 9.30 -9.57 -21.08
CA LYS A 103 9.16 -10.99 -21.41
C LYS A 103 7.90 -11.61 -20.81
N SER A 104 7.67 -12.88 -21.15
CA SER A 104 6.61 -13.69 -20.56
C SER A 104 7.14 -14.52 -19.39
N TYR A 105 6.26 -14.78 -18.42
CA TYR A 105 6.53 -15.64 -17.27
C TYR A 105 5.42 -16.67 -17.11
N GLU A 106 5.81 -17.90 -16.84
CA GLU A 106 4.88 -18.94 -16.43
C GLU A 106 4.55 -18.78 -14.94
N CYS A 107 3.28 -18.72 -14.60
CA CYS A 107 2.83 -18.69 -13.21
C CYS A 107 1.41 -19.23 -13.09
N SER A 108 1.12 -19.87 -11.97
CA SER A 108 -0.21 -20.41 -11.64
C SER A 108 -0.98 -19.53 -10.66
N LYS A 109 -0.35 -18.52 -10.11
CA LYS A 109 -0.94 -17.59 -9.14
C LYS A 109 -0.39 -16.19 -9.38
N LEU A 110 -1.27 -15.20 -9.34
CA LEU A 110 -0.94 -13.79 -9.53
C LEU A 110 -1.60 -12.96 -8.43
N ILE A 111 -0.84 -12.08 -7.81
CA ILE A 111 -1.35 -11.05 -6.91
C ILE A 111 -1.23 -9.70 -7.60
N LEU A 112 -2.37 -9.06 -7.89
CA LEU A 112 -2.43 -7.71 -8.41
C LEU A 112 -2.55 -6.72 -7.24
N ALA A 113 -1.54 -5.90 -7.06
CA ALA A 113 -1.47 -4.88 -6.01
C ALA A 113 -1.09 -3.50 -6.59
N THR A 114 -1.70 -3.16 -7.72
CA THR A 114 -1.37 -2.00 -8.57
C THR A 114 -1.98 -0.68 -8.11
N GLY A 115 -2.79 -0.71 -7.03
CA GLY A 115 -3.51 0.45 -6.53
C GLY A 115 -4.76 0.80 -7.37
N HIS A 116 -5.49 1.81 -6.92
CA HIS A 116 -6.79 2.17 -7.51
C HIS A 116 -6.70 2.99 -8.81
N SER A 117 -5.54 3.57 -9.11
CA SER A 117 -5.34 4.45 -10.28
C SER A 117 -4.82 3.72 -11.52
N ALA A 118 -4.56 2.41 -11.44
CA ALA A 118 -4.06 1.60 -12.55
C ALA A 118 -5.20 1.26 -13.54
N ARG A 119 -5.64 2.25 -14.31
CA ARG A 119 -6.75 2.10 -15.28
C ARG A 119 -6.47 1.06 -16.34
N ASP A 120 -5.25 1.01 -16.82
CA ASP A 120 -4.76 0.02 -17.78
C ASP A 120 -4.94 -1.43 -17.29
N ILE A 121 -4.79 -1.68 -16.00
CA ILE A 121 -5.04 -3.00 -15.41
C ILE A 121 -6.55 -3.32 -15.41
N TYR A 122 -7.42 -2.37 -15.10
CA TYR A 122 -8.86 -2.59 -15.19
C TYR A 122 -9.30 -2.88 -16.64
N GLU A 123 -8.76 -2.16 -17.61
CA GLU A 123 -9.01 -2.41 -19.05
C GLU A 123 -8.52 -3.78 -19.47
N LEU A 124 -7.31 -4.19 -19.00
CA LEU A 124 -6.77 -5.51 -19.23
C LEU A 124 -7.67 -6.62 -18.68
N LEU A 125 -8.10 -6.49 -17.41
CA LEU A 125 -8.99 -7.46 -16.77
C LEU A 125 -10.32 -7.58 -17.55
N HIS A 126 -10.90 -6.45 -17.96
CA HIS A 126 -12.13 -6.44 -18.77
C HIS A 126 -11.92 -7.12 -20.12
N LYS A 127 -10.83 -6.80 -20.83
CA LYS A 127 -10.47 -7.41 -22.12
C LYS A 127 -10.29 -8.93 -22.01
N ARG A 128 -9.80 -9.42 -20.87
CA ARG A 128 -9.62 -10.86 -20.61
C ARG A 128 -10.84 -11.54 -20.00
N ASN A 129 -11.98 -10.86 -19.96
CA ASN A 129 -13.23 -11.37 -19.37
C ASN A 129 -13.07 -11.82 -17.91
N ILE A 130 -12.12 -11.21 -17.18
CA ILE A 130 -12.00 -11.41 -15.74
C ILE A 130 -13.07 -10.57 -15.06
N SER A 131 -13.88 -11.18 -14.21
CA SER A 131 -15.00 -10.50 -13.54
C SER A 131 -14.48 -9.36 -12.65
N ILE A 132 -14.98 -8.17 -12.90
CA ILE A 132 -14.77 -6.96 -12.09
C ILE A 132 -16.12 -6.36 -11.72
N GLU A 133 -16.23 -5.87 -10.50
CA GLU A 133 -17.44 -5.24 -9.99
C GLU A 133 -17.16 -3.78 -9.62
N SER A 134 -18.09 -2.90 -9.98
CA SER A 134 -18.03 -1.52 -9.50
C SER A 134 -18.37 -1.47 -8.02
N LYS A 135 -17.61 -0.67 -7.27
CA LYS A 135 -17.90 -0.39 -5.87
C LYS A 135 -18.09 1.11 -5.68
N SER A 136 -19.04 1.45 -4.80
CA SER A 136 -19.20 2.83 -4.37
C SER A 136 -17.91 3.34 -3.71
N PHE A 137 -17.59 4.60 -3.94
CA PHE A 137 -16.45 5.27 -3.35
C PHE A 137 -16.92 6.41 -2.45
N ALA A 138 -16.08 6.81 -1.50
CA ALA A 138 -16.30 7.99 -0.70
C ALA A 138 -15.58 9.18 -1.34
N LEU A 139 -16.31 10.27 -1.58
CA LEU A 139 -15.73 11.54 -1.98
C LEU A 139 -15.63 12.44 -0.74
N GLY A 140 -14.48 13.04 -0.55
CA GLY A 140 -14.24 13.98 0.53
C GLY A 140 -13.33 15.11 0.07
N VAL A 141 -13.37 16.20 0.83
CA VAL A 141 -12.47 17.34 0.65
C VAL A 141 -11.54 17.45 1.84
N ARG A 142 -10.33 17.93 1.59
CA ARG A 142 -9.42 18.33 2.67
C ARG A 142 -9.75 19.76 3.04
N ILE A 143 -9.96 20.00 4.33
CA ILE A 143 -10.14 21.33 4.91
C ILE A 143 -8.96 21.56 5.84
N GLU A 144 -8.33 22.72 5.72
CA GLU A 144 -7.23 23.14 6.59
C GLU A 144 -7.71 24.28 7.50
N HIS A 145 -7.40 24.16 8.78
CA HIS A 145 -7.66 25.16 9.80
C HIS A 145 -6.39 25.39 10.62
N GLN A 146 -6.35 26.54 11.30
CA GLN A 146 -5.32 26.77 12.31
C GLN A 146 -5.43 25.73 13.42
N GLN A 147 -4.29 25.17 13.85
CA GLN A 147 -4.26 24.14 14.89
C GLN A 147 -4.91 24.61 16.19
N SER A 148 -4.73 25.88 16.55
CA SER A 148 -5.37 26.47 17.74
C SER A 148 -6.89 26.42 17.70
N LEU A 149 -7.51 26.57 16.51
CA LEU A 149 -8.95 26.44 16.34
C LEU A 149 -9.40 24.99 16.57
N ILE A 150 -8.69 24.03 15.99
CA ILE A 150 -9.00 22.61 16.15
C ILE A 150 -8.82 22.19 17.61
N ASP A 151 -7.70 22.57 18.25
CA ASP A 151 -7.46 22.31 19.67
C ASP A 151 -8.58 22.87 20.55
N SER A 152 -9.03 24.11 20.28
CA SER A 152 -10.10 24.74 21.08
C SER A 152 -11.43 24.02 20.95
N ILE A 153 -11.77 23.54 19.77
CA ILE A 153 -12.99 22.77 19.50
C ILE A 153 -12.91 21.39 20.16
N GLN A 154 -11.81 20.69 19.96
CA GLN A 154 -11.63 19.30 20.41
C GLN A 154 -11.51 19.22 21.94
N TYR A 155 -10.71 20.08 22.53
CA TYR A 155 -10.46 20.08 23.97
C TYR A 155 -11.39 21.00 24.75
N LYS A 156 -12.29 21.76 24.08
CA LYS A 156 -13.25 22.71 24.70
C LYS A 156 -12.56 23.70 25.61
N CYS A 157 -11.41 24.21 25.23
CA CYS A 157 -10.62 25.20 25.99
C CYS A 157 -10.05 26.26 25.05
N LYS A 158 -9.77 27.44 25.59
CA LYS A 158 -9.21 28.57 24.79
C LYS A 158 -7.78 28.31 24.34
N THR A 159 -7.00 27.64 25.17
CA THR A 159 -5.60 27.32 24.90
C THR A 159 -5.37 25.87 25.30
N ARG A 160 -4.74 25.08 24.41
CA ARG A 160 -4.43 23.69 24.67
C ARG A 160 -3.43 23.57 25.83
N PRO A 161 -3.69 22.72 26.84
CA PRO A 161 -2.72 22.39 27.88
C PRO A 161 -1.45 21.75 27.28
N GLU A 162 -0.29 22.07 27.84
CA GLU A 162 1.01 21.58 27.31
C GLU A 162 1.17 20.06 27.35
N ASN A 163 0.47 19.41 28.29
CA ASN A 163 0.49 17.94 28.44
C ASN A 163 -0.41 17.20 27.44
N LEU A 164 -1.15 17.90 26.59
CA LEU A 164 -1.98 17.28 25.55
C LEU A 164 -1.34 17.44 24.16
N PRO A 165 -1.37 16.40 23.31
CA PRO A 165 -0.91 16.51 21.94
C PRO A 165 -1.82 17.44 21.11
N PRO A 166 -1.38 17.90 19.93
CA PRO A 166 -2.27 18.56 18.97
C PRO A 166 -3.47 17.68 18.61
N ALA A 167 -4.66 18.25 18.53
CA ALA A 167 -5.90 17.54 18.25
C ALA A 167 -6.01 17.11 16.76
#